data_4761cda3bcb4c9a63d9b712b6a99f7e7
#
_entry.id   4761cda3bcb4c9a63d9b712b6a99f7e7
#
_cell.length_a   1.000
_cell.length_b   1.000
_cell.length_c   1.000
_cell.angle_alpha   90.00
_cell.angle_beta   90.00
_cell.angle_gamma   90.00
#
_symmetry.space_group_name_H-M   'P 1'
#
loop_
_entity.id
_entity.type
_entity.pdbx_description
1 polymer ?
#
loop_
_entity_poly.entity_id
_entity_poly.type
_entity_poly.pdbx_seq_one_letter_code
_entity_poly.pdbx_strand_id
1 'polypeptide(L)'
;MAEKKEMKIAEVKGRPMLQWIGKQPLETVKSFPSQLVEKFNIDEAPQVPTFESLKNNWTNLLFHGDNKEVLSTLLVNGFRGKIDLIYIDPPFDSGADYVRKVELRGVKKKVTGEEQSLVEQIQYTDIWANDNYLQFMYERLILLRELLSEKGSIYLHCDWHKSHFLRLLLDEVFGDENFFNEIIWENQGSWIEPDNKFPNRHNNIYAYSKTKDRIFNRLYEANFSNSVNYKRWSDYIVDDKIYGNNYPSQDSRFNTYLQKFIDENERDPESDDVIVDFKGEVLGSLWYIKTVDPKSSENKYYPTQKPESLIERIVKSSSDENSIILDCFLGSGTISTVAQKLGKKWIGCDINKGAIQTTSKRLQNVIKEQIKEIKKEKSKLDLEEKKTYFTSFSHYKINDYDLQIQHNELKLLVYEHIGVKKLATDSFFDGTLGTELVKIIPFNHPLSLLDLQLVKTELEKRKDETRNIVLVSLGMEVKVKTAIDDYNKLRPVNKIRTIELRTDKKYGSFFVHKPAQAEVEISKVKDKGKVIIKDFISPTIIQRLNIDSKLFQAQIKDFRSQIDVVLIDTDYNGEVFNICISDVPEKKKDFVKGEYEFAIKNKDLKIAVKIIDMLGEEVLIIE
;
A
#
# COMPACT_ATOMS: atom_id res chain seq x y z
N MET A 1 12.38 10.07 28.62
CA MET A 1 12.33 8.73 28.01
C MET A 1 10.90 8.24 28.16
N ALA A 2 10.16 8.11 27.04
CA ALA A 2 8.81 7.57 27.10
C ALA A 2 8.88 6.11 27.56
N GLU A 3 8.11 5.74 28.57
CA GLU A 3 7.98 4.35 29.01
C GLU A 3 7.53 3.49 27.83
N LYS A 4 8.34 2.49 27.48
CA LYS A 4 7.94 1.47 26.49
C LYS A 4 6.79 0.65 27.07
N LYS A 5 5.56 0.99 26.70
CA LYS A 5 4.39 0.18 27.05
C LYS A 5 4.47 -1.17 26.35
N GLU A 6 4.45 -2.26 27.12
CA GLU A 6 4.40 -3.63 26.59
C GLU A 6 2.98 -4.17 26.74
N MET A 7 2.52 -4.93 25.74
CA MET A 7 1.20 -5.56 25.75
C MET A 7 1.33 -7.06 25.47
N LYS A 8 0.65 -7.88 26.26
CA LYS A 8 0.58 -9.33 26.05
C LYS A 8 -0.38 -9.68 24.91
N ILE A 9 0.02 -10.65 24.13
CA ILE A 9 -0.76 -11.24 23.03
C ILE A 9 -1.38 -12.56 23.50
N ALA A 10 -2.62 -12.83 23.11
CA ALA A 10 -3.28 -14.08 23.41
C ALA A 10 -2.67 -15.24 22.62
N GLU A 11 -2.59 -16.42 23.26
CA GLU A 11 -2.09 -17.63 22.60
C GLU A 11 -2.92 -18.00 21.37
N VAL A 12 -2.24 -18.55 20.39
CA VAL A 12 -2.86 -19.13 19.18
C VAL A 12 -3.32 -20.54 19.54
N LYS A 13 -4.61 -20.84 19.32
CA LYS A 13 -5.26 -22.11 19.73
C LYS A 13 -5.80 -22.94 18.56
N GLY A 14 -5.67 -22.45 17.33
CA GLY A 14 -6.20 -23.14 16.15
C GLY A 14 -5.47 -24.46 15.84
N ARG A 15 -6.16 -25.36 15.17
CA ARG A 15 -5.62 -26.60 14.61
C ARG A 15 -6.11 -26.76 13.18
N PRO A 16 -5.29 -27.27 12.24
CA PRO A 16 -3.92 -27.78 12.42
C PRO A 16 -2.92 -26.67 12.71
N MET A 17 -1.77 -27.04 13.26
CA MET A 17 -0.63 -26.15 13.49
C MET A 17 0.45 -26.43 12.44
N LEU A 18 0.89 -25.39 11.74
CA LEU A 18 2.02 -25.50 10.81
C LEU A 18 3.34 -25.30 11.54
N GLN A 19 4.29 -26.19 11.32
CA GLN A 19 5.60 -26.13 11.95
C GLN A 19 6.70 -25.92 10.90
N TRP A 20 7.61 -24.97 11.17
CA TRP A 20 8.81 -24.71 10.35
C TRP A 20 10.02 -24.44 11.24
N ILE A 21 11.22 -24.52 10.65
CA ILE A 21 12.47 -24.24 11.37
C ILE A 21 12.52 -22.76 11.77
N GLY A 22 12.70 -22.49 13.05
CA GLY A 22 12.79 -21.12 13.56
C GLY A 22 11.45 -20.45 13.86
N LYS A 23 10.33 -21.21 13.86
CA LYS A 23 9.03 -20.68 14.28
C LYS A 23 9.11 -20.13 15.70
N GLN A 24 8.76 -18.87 15.86
CA GLN A 24 8.76 -18.18 17.14
C GLN A 24 7.34 -17.67 17.46
N PRO A 25 6.85 -17.89 18.68
CA PRO A 25 5.58 -17.32 19.12
C PRO A 25 5.72 -15.80 19.29
N LEU A 26 4.63 -15.08 19.05
CA LEU A 26 4.53 -13.66 19.34
C LEU A 26 3.79 -13.47 20.68
N GLU A 27 4.54 -13.30 21.78
CA GLU A 27 3.97 -13.20 23.13
C GLU A 27 3.72 -11.76 23.57
N THR A 28 4.57 -10.83 23.15
CA THR A 28 4.49 -9.42 23.53
C THR A 28 4.78 -8.52 22.34
N VAL A 29 4.17 -7.34 22.34
CA VAL A 29 4.42 -6.26 21.38
C VAL A 29 4.76 -4.97 22.10
N LYS A 30 5.55 -4.13 21.42
CA LYS A 30 5.96 -2.80 21.90
C LYS A 30 5.39 -1.74 20.97
N SER A 31 4.99 -0.61 21.53
CA SER A 31 4.65 0.55 20.71
C SER A 31 5.91 1.22 20.18
N PHE A 32 5.77 1.77 19.00
CA PHE A 32 6.80 2.60 18.38
C PHE A 32 6.31 4.05 18.31
N PRO A 33 7.19 5.03 18.50
CA PRO A 33 6.81 6.43 18.35
C PRO A 33 6.24 6.70 16.97
N SER A 34 5.06 7.29 16.91
CA SER A 34 4.46 7.80 15.68
C SER A 34 4.66 9.30 15.59
N GLN A 35 5.13 9.77 14.45
CA GLN A 35 5.29 11.19 14.15
C GLN A 35 4.24 11.61 13.13
N LEU A 36 3.41 12.59 13.46
CA LEU A 36 2.53 13.24 12.50
C LEU A 36 3.38 14.05 11.51
N VAL A 37 3.29 13.70 10.21
CA VAL A 37 4.10 14.31 9.15
C VAL A 37 3.27 15.26 8.31
N GLU A 38 2.07 14.81 7.92
CA GLU A 38 1.17 15.57 7.05
C GLU A 38 -0.28 15.40 7.50
N LYS A 39 -1.09 16.41 7.21
CA LYS A 39 -2.53 16.36 7.39
C LYS A 39 -3.23 16.96 6.17
N PHE A 40 -4.40 16.42 5.85
CA PHE A 40 -5.20 16.86 4.72
C PHE A 40 -6.66 17.09 5.15
N ASN A 41 -7.15 18.30 4.91
CA ASN A 41 -8.52 18.73 5.19
C ASN A 41 -8.97 18.51 6.66
N ILE A 42 -8.08 18.77 7.60
CA ILE A 42 -8.36 18.76 9.05
C ILE A 42 -7.53 19.84 9.73
N ASP A 43 -8.16 20.61 10.62
CA ASP A 43 -7.51 21.70 11.35
C ASP A 43 -6.55 21.15 12.42
N GLU A 44 -7.03 20.21 13.23
CA GLU A 44 -6.24 19.59 14.30
C GLU A 44 -6.26 18.07 14.17
N ALA A 45 -5.09 17.47 14.01
CA ALA A 45 -4.87 16.03 14.04
C ALA A 45 -4.13 15.65 15.33
N PRO A 46 -4.47 14.51 15.97
CA PRO A 46 -3.77 14.08 17.18
C PRO A 46 -2.30 13.78 16.88
N GLN A 47 -1.38 14.24 17.73
CA GLN A 47 0.05 13.91 17.60
C GLN A 47 0.30 12.40 17.72
N VAL A 48 -0.44 11.73 18.60
CA VAL A 48 -0.48 10.27 18.70
C VAL A 48 -1.91 9.80 18.44
N PRO A 49 -2.16 9.05 17.36
CA PRO A 49 -3.49 8.59 17.00
C PRO A 49 -3.89 7.43 17.93
N THR A 50 -4.69 7.71 18.95
CA THR A 50 -5.31 6.71 19.81
C THR A 50 -6.77 6.52 19.40
N PHE A 51 -7.34 5.35 19.68
CA PHE A 51 -8.76 5.12 19.39
C PHE A 51 -9.65 6.13 20.12
N GLU A 52 -9.32 6.46 21.36
CA GLU A 52 -10.09 7.42 22.15
C GLU A 52 -10.01 8.86 21.58
N SER A 53 -8.82 9.29 21.09
CA SER A 53 -8.67 10.61 20.49
C SER A 53 -9.45 10.78 19.17
N LEU A 54 -9.74 9.66 18.48
CA LEU A 54 -10.41 9.66 17.18
C LEU A 54 -11.92 9.35 17.28
N LYS A 55 -12.40 8.89 18.42
CA LYS A 55 -13.76 8.38 18.60
C LYS A 55 -14.84 9.39 18.19
N ASN A 56 -14.68 10.66 18.58
CA ASN A 56 -15.66 11.71 18.34
C ASN A 56 -15.34 12.57 17.11
N ASN A 57 -14.09 12.59 16.66
CA ASN A 57 -13.66 13.36 15.51
C ASN A 57 -12.70 12.50 14.66
N TRP A 58 -13.26 11.62 13.86
CA TRP A 58 -12.49 10.67 13.07
C TRP A 58 -11.76 11.38 11.93
N THR A 59 -10.46 11.12 11.84
CA THR A 59 -9.65 11.33 10.64
C THR A 59 -9.09 9.98 10.20
N ASN A 60 -9.08 9.71 8.92
CA ASN A 60 -8.48 8.49 8.39
C ASN A 60 -6.97 8.50 8.60
N LEU A 61 -6.38 7.32 8.75
CA LEU A 61 -4.97 7.19 9.12
C LEU A 61 -4.16 6.56 7.99
N LEU A 62 -3.09 7.22 7.59
CA LEU A 62 -2.10 6.73 6.65
C LEU A 62 -0.76 6.61 7.37
N PHE A 63 -0.20 5.40 7.45
CA PHE A 63 1.07 5.15 8.12
C PHE A 63 2.17 4.78 7.12
N HIS A 64 3.32 5.43 7.26
CA HIS A 64 4.56 5.05 6.60
C HIS A 64 5.46 4.32 7.61
N GLY A 65 5.64 3.02 7.42
CA GLY A 65 6.46 2.20 8.33
C GLY A 65 6.25 0.69 8.12
N ASP A 66 7.05 -0.12 8.79
CA ASP A 66 6.87 -1.57 8.80
C ASP A 66 5.52 -1.93 9.43
N ASN A 67 4.77 -2.80 8.76
CA ASN A 67 3.42 -3.14 9.20
C ASN A 67 3.37 -3.82 10.57
N LYS A 68 4.36 -4.64 10.97
CA LYS A 68 4.42 -5.23 12.32
C LYS A 68 4.52 -4.14 13.39
N GLU A 69 5.29 -3.07 13.14
CA GLU A 69 5.45 -1.96 14.07
C GLU A 69 4.21 -1.07 14.10
N VAL A 70 3.60 -0.80 12.93
CA VAL A 70 2.33 -0.06 12.83
C VAL A 70 1.22 -0.81 13.56
N LEU A 71 1.02 -2.11 13.29
CA LEU A 71 -0.01 -2.94 13.93
C LEU A 71 0.21 -3.02 15.46
N SER A 72 1.45 -3.18 15.90
CA SER A 72 1.81 -3.17 17.32
C SER A 72 1.47 -1.85 18.00
N THR A 73 1.75 -0.73 17.32
CA THR A 73 1.44 0.61 17.80
C THR A 73 -0.07 0.84 17.87
N LEU A 74 -0.83 0.40 16.87
CA LEU A 74 -2.30 0.47 16.90
C LEU A 74 -2.88 -0.31 18.10
N LEU A 75 -2.38 -1.52 18.37
CA LEU A 75 -2.81 -2.31 19.54
C LEU A 75 -2.61 -1.55 20.84
N VAL A 76 -1.41 -0.99 21.05
CA VAL A 76 -1.10 -0.22 22.27
C VAL A 76 -1.91 1.08 22.34
N ASN A 77 -2.27 1.67 21.21
CA ASN A 77 -3.07 2.89 21.10
C ASN A 77 -4.59 2.64 21.21
N GLY A 78 -5.00 1.45 21.64
CA GLY A 78 -6.39 1.14 21.99
C GLY A 78 -7.25 0.64 20.82
N PHE A 79 -6.67 0.26 19.69
CA PHE A 79 -7.41 -0.31 18.56
C PHE A 79 -7.68 -1.81 18.67
N ARG A 80 -7.30 -2.47 19.76
CA ARG A 80 -7.61 -3.89 20.00
C ARG A 80 -9.12 -4.14 19.92
N GLY A 81 -9.55 -5.04 19.02
CA GLY A 81 -10.95 -5.38 18.83
C GLY A 81 -11.81 -4.24 18.23
N LYS A 82 -11.21 -3.34 17.42
CA LYS A 82 -11.90 -2.18 16.85
C LYS A 82 -11.98 -2.18 15.32
N ILE A 83 -11.27 -3.07 14.65
CA ILE A 83 -11.25 -3.16 13.20
C ILE A 83 -12.33 -4.13 12.73
N ASP A 84 -13.20 -3.71 11.84
CA ASP A 84 -14.33 -4.53 11.39
C ASP A 84 -14.02 -5.29 10.10
N LEU A 85 -13.19 -4.73 9.24
CA LEU A 85 -12.76 -5.39 8.01
C LEU A 85 -11.26 -5.21 7.81
N ILE A 86 -10.59 -6.32 7.56
CA ILE A 86 -9.19 -6.35 7.15
C ILE A 86 -9.12 -6.96 5.76
N TYR A 87 -8.45 -6.28 4.83
CA TYR A 87 -8.05 -6.85 3.55
C TYR A 87 -6.56 -6.71 3.41
N ILE A 88 -5.89 -7.81 3.08
CA ILE A 88 -4.45 -7.81 2.84
C ILE A 88 -4.10 -8.53 1.54
N ASP A 89 -3.15 -7.94 0.83
CA ASP A 89 -2.54 -8.46 -0.40
C ASP A 89 -1.02 -8.52 -0.21
N PRO A 90 -0.52 -9.47 0.63
CA PRO A 90 0.91 -9.54 0.97
C PRO A 90 1.75 -9.94 -0.24
N PRO A 91 3.08 -9.76 -0.20
CA PRO A 91 3.98 -10.32 -1.20
C PRO A 91 3.76 -11.81 -1.39
N PHE A 92 3.78 -12.30 -2.65
CA PHE A 92 3.40 -13.69 -2.95
C PHE A 92 4.57 -14.68 -2.88
N ASP A 93 5.78 -14.21 -2.56
CA ASP A 93 7.02 -15.00 -2.63
C ASP A 93 7.22 -15.64 -4.02
N SER A 94 6.91 -14.87 -5.05
CA SER A 94 6.98 -15.28 -6.45
C SER A 94 8.41 -15.31 -7.00
N GLY A 95 9.37 -14.78 -6.24
CA GLY A 95 10.76 -14.62 -6.66
C GLY A 95 10.98 -13.50 -7.67
N ALA A 96 9.98 -12.64 -7.88
CA ALA A 96 10.05 -11.53 -8.82
C ALA A 96 10.32 -10.19 -8.12
N ASP A 97 11.06 -9.32 -8.78
CA ASP A 97 11.16 -7.92 -8.38
C ASP A 97 10.01 -7.15 -9.04
N TYR A 98 9.22 -6.46 -8.23
CA TYR A 98 8.12 -5.65 -8.73
C TYR A 98 8.59 -4.21 -8.97
N VAL A 99 8.66 -3.84 -10.23
CA VAL A 99 9.19 -2.56 -10.68
C VAL A 99 8.06 -1.66 -11.16
N ARG A 100 7.98 -0.45 -10.62
CA ARG A 100 7.08 0.58 -11.12
C ARG A 100 7.73 1.27 -12.31
N LYS A 101 7.08 1.20 -13.48
CA LYS A 101 7.48 1.98 -14.65
C LYS A 101 6.97 3.41 -14.54
N VAL A 102 7.88 4.36 -14.51
CA VAL A 102 7.59 5.79 -14.41
C VAL A 102 7.91 6.46 -15.74
N GLU A 103 6.92 7.10 -16.35
CA GLU A 103 7.09 7.90 -17.57
C GLU A 103 7.11 9.39 -17.22
N LEU A 104 8.04 10.14 -17.78
CA LEU A 104 8.06 11.59 -17.64
C LEU A 104 6.84 12.22 -18.33
N ARG A 105 6.28 13.26 -17.73
CA ARG A 105 5.05 13.90 -18.22
C ARG A 105 5.31 14.63 -19.53
N GLY A 106 4.39 14.47 -20.50
CA GLY A 106 4.42 15.18 -21.77
C GLY A 106 5.56 14.83 -22.73
N VAL A 107 6.45 13.90 -22.38
CA VAL A 107 7.54 13.46 -23.26
C VAL A 107 6.98 12.46 -24.25
N LYS A 108 7.00 12.80 -25.55
CA LYS A 108 6.56 11.89 -26.61
C LYS A 108 7.59 10.75 -26.77
N LYS A 109 7.09 9.52 -26.96
CA LYS A 109 7.83 8.25 -27.11
C LYS A 109 8.86 8.18 -28.26
N LYS A 110 9.21 9.29 -28.88
CA LYS A 110 10.16 9.38 -30.01
C LYS A 110 11.31 10.32 -29.67
N VAL A 111 12.12 9.94 -28.72
CA VAL A 111 13.52 10.38 -28.70
C VAL A 111 14.32 9.15 -29.05
N THR A 112 15.08 9.24 -30.12
CA THR A 112 15.88 8.19 -30.75
C THR A 112 16.72 7.42 -29.72
N GLY A 113 16.38 6.15 -29.51
CA GLY A 113 16.99 5.24 -28.57
C GLY A 113 15.94 4.61 -27.67
N GLU A 114 15.77 3.34 -27.76
CA GLU A 114 14.77 2.54 -27.07
C GLU A 114 14.64 2.92 -25.58
N GLU A 115 13.40 3.24 -25.12
CA GLU A 115 12.95 3.31 -23.74
C GLU A 115 13.47 4.44 -22.81
N GLN A 116 14.06 5.49 -23.31
CA GLN A 116 14.67 6.57 -22.48
C GLN A 116 13.69 7.47 -21.72
N SER A 117 12.38 7.33 -21.91
CA SER A 117 11.36 8.04 -21.13
C SER A 117 10.80 7.23 -19.96
N LEU A 118 11.21 5.97 -19.83
CA LEU A 118 10.74 5.08 -18.76
C LEU A 118 11.82 4.97 -17.70
N VAL A 119 11.49 5.39 -16.50
CA VAL A 119 12.32 5.21 -15.32
C VAL A 119 11.70 4.10 -14.47
N GLU A 120 12.47 3.09 -14.16
CA GLU A 120 12.03 1.97 -13.33
C GLU A 120 12.35 2.24 -11.87
N GLN A 121 11.36 2.11 -11.01
CA GLN A 121 11.51 2.19 -9.56
C GLN A 121 11.07 0.89 -8.93
N ILE A 122 11.96 0.20 -8.24
CA ILE A 122 11.64 -1.02 -7.52
C ILE A 122 10.80 -0.67 -6.29
N GLN A 123 9.62 -1.25 -6.21
CA GLN A 123 8.70 -1.03 -5.09
C GLN A 123 8.97 -2.00 -3.96
N TYR A 124 9.19 -3.26 -4.27
CA TYR A 124 9.60 -4.30 -3.32
C TYR A 124 10.18 -5.51 -4.04
N THR A 125 10.98 -6.26 -3.31
CA THR A 125 11.56 -7.53 -3.77
C THR A 125 10.80 -8.67 -3.12
N ASP A 126 10.17 -9.51 -3.93
CA ASP A 126 9.36 -10.65 -3.49
C ASP A 126 10.21 -11.94 -3.44
N ILE A 127 11.37 -11.85 -2.75
CA ILE A 127 12.30 -12.96 -2.58
C ILE A 127 12.54 -13.20 -1.09
N TRP A 128 12.08 -14.35 -0.62
CA TRP A 128 12.21 -14.76 0.77
C TRP A 128 13.12 -16.00 0.87
N ALA A 129 14.00 -16.02 1.85
CA ALA A 129 14.79 -17.20 2.16
C ALA A 129 13.94 -18.18 2.99
N ASN A 130 13.46 -19.25 2.35
CA ASN A 130 12.79 -20.38 3.01
C ASN A 130 11.65 -19.99 3.98
N ASP A 131 11.79 -20.35 5.26
CA ASP A 131 10.75 -20.23 6.28
C ASP A 131 10.53 -18.81 6.81
N ASN A 132 11.33 -17.83 6.38
CA ASN A 132 11.19 -16.43 6.81
C ASN A 132 9.85 -15.82 6.39
N TYR A 133 9.32 -16.19 5.22
CA TYR A 133 8.00 -15.75 4.77
C TYR A 133 6.87 -16.22 5.70
N LEU A 134 6.92 -17.47 6.12
CA LEU A 134 5.90 -18.03 7.03
C LEU A 134 5.93 -17.33 8.40
N GLN A 135 7.13 -17.10 8.94
CA GLN A 135 7.28 -16.36 10.19
C GLN A 135 6.80 -14.90 10.05
N PHE A 136 7.15 -14.25 8.95
CA PHE A 136 6.71 -12.90 8.62
C PHE A 136 5.18 -12.79 8.60
N MET A 137 4.50 -13.71 7.91
CA MET A 137 3.04 -13.73 7.83
C MET A 137 2.40 -14.12 9.16
N TYR A 138 2.94 -15.12 9.85
CA TYR A 138 2.43 -15.61 11.13
C TYR A 138 2.31 -14.50 12.18
N GLU A 139 3.38 -13.75 12.37
CA GLU A 139 3.39 -12.63 13.35
C GLU A 139 2.34 -11.57 13.02
N ARG A 140 2.21 -11.22 11.72
CA ARG A 140 1.25 -10.21 11.27
C ARG A 140 -0.19 -10.68 11.39
N LEU A 141 -0.47 -11.92 11.04
CA LEU A 141 -1.81 -12.50 11.20
C LEU A 141 -2.27 -12.54 12.66
N ILE A 142 -1.35 -12.82 13.61
CA ILE A 142 -1.64 -12.73 15.04
C ILE A 142 -2.03 -11.30 15.44
N LEU A 143 -1.27 -10.29 15.00
CA LEU A 143 -1.57 -8.88 15.30
C LEU A 143 -2.90 -8.45 14.69
N LEU A 144 -3.18 -8.87 13.47
CA LEU A 144 -4.43 -8.58 12.77
C LEU A 144 -5.63 -9.22 13.47
N ARG A 145 -5.50 -10.47 13.97
CA ARG A 145 -6.53 -11.11 14.80
C ARG A 145 -6.83 -10.32 16.07
N GLU A 146 -5.81 -9.79 16.74
CA GLU A 146 -5.99 -8.99 17.95
C GLU A 146 -6.69 -7.65 17.68
N LEU A 147 -6.42 -7.03 16.51
CA LEU A 147 -7.07 -5.79 16.08
C LEU A 147 -8.52 -6.00 15.65
N LEU A 148 -8.85 -7.18 15.12
CA LEU A 148 -10.16 -7.48 14.57
C LEU A 148 -11.25 -7.47 15.65
N SER A 149 -12.39 -6.82 15.37
CA SER A 149 -13.57 -6.80 16.24
C SER A 149 -14.22 -8.18 16.31
N GLU A 150 -15.06 -8.42 17.30
CA GLU A 150 -15.76 -9.72 17.46
C GLU A 150 -16.63 -10.08 16.24
N LYS A 151 -17.15 -9.06 15.51
CA LYS A 151 -17.92 -9.23 14.27
C LYS A 151 -17.07 -9.02 13.00
N GLY A 152 -15.79 -8.75 13.16
CA GLY A 152 -14.88 -8.41 12.07
C GLY A 152 -14.47 -9.60 11.23
N SER A 153 -14.11 -9.31 9.98
CA SER A 153 -13.64 -10.29 9.00
C SER A 153 -12.30 -9.89 8.39
N ILE A 154 -11.49 -10.89 8.05
CA ILE A 154 -10.24 -10.73 7.32
C ILE A 154 -10.33 -11.44 5.98
N TYR A 155 -9.86 -10.77 4.93
CA TYR A 155 -9.68 -11.31 3.58
C TYR A 155 -8.20 -11.27 3.23
N LEU A 156 -7.61 -12.44 2.99
CA LEU A 156 -6.22 -12.58 2.57
C LEU A 156 -6.19 -13.00 1.10
N HIS A 157 -5.65 -12.13 0.27
CA HIS A 157 -5.46 -12.37 -1.15
C HIS A 157 -4.08 -12.98 -1.40
N CYS A 158 -4.02 -14.02 -2.20
CA CYS A 158 -2.76 -14.65 -2.59
C CYS A 158 -2.90 -15.35 -3.96
N ASP A 159 -1.75 -15.60 -4.56
CA ASP A 159 -1.67 -16.45 -5.73
C ASP A 159 -1.40 -17.92 -5.33
N TRP A 160 -1.20 -18.78 -6.31
CA TRP A 160 -0.99 -20.21 -6.13
C TRP A 160 0.33 -20.61 -5.45
N HIS A 161 1.36 -19.73 -5.40
CA HIS A 161 2.69 -20.09 -4.90
C HIS A 161 2.67 -20.49 -3.42
N LYS A 162 2.02 -19.70 -2.58
CA LYS A 162 1.97 -19.92 -1.13
C LYS A 162 0.55 -20.08 -0.57
N SER A 163 -0.47 -20.12 -1.41
CA SER A 163 -1.88 -20.19 -0.99
C SER A 163 -2.16 -21.30 0.04
N HIS A 164 -1.61 -22.50 -0.19
CA HIS A 164 -1.78 -23.64 0.69
C HIS A 164 -1.16 -23.45 2.08
N PHE A 165 -0.01 -22.80 2.19
CA PHE A 165 0.59 -22.46 3.49
C PHE A 165 -0.16 -21.34 4.20
N LEU A 166 -0.58 -20.33 3.46
CA LEU A 166 -1.33 -19.20 4.02
C LEU A 166 -2.69 -19.65 4.55
N ARG A 167 -3.36 -20.60 3.88
CA ARG A 167 -4.59 -21.22 4.37
C ARG A 167 -4.37 -21.90 5.72
N LEU A 168 -3.32 -22.73 5.86
CA LEU A 168 -3.00 -23.39 7.11
C LEU A 168 -2.62 -22.42 8.23
N LEU A 169 -1.91 -21.33 7.91
CA LEU A 169 -1.62 -20.27 8.88
C LEU A 169 -2.89 -19.57 9.37
N LEU A 170 -3.84 -19.31 8.47
CA LEU A 170 -5.14 -18.72 8.83
C LEU A 170 -5.94 -19.67 9.71
N ASP A 171 -5.97 -20.98 9.40
CA ASP A 171 -6.61 -22.00 10.24
C ASP A 171 -5.97 -22.04 11.64
N GLU A 172 -4.64 -21.97 11.74
CA GLU A 172 -3.92 -21.92 13.02
C GLU A 172 -4.25 -20.67 13.81
N VAL A 173 -4.25 -19.50 13.16
CA VAL A 173 -4.39 -18.20 13.86
C VAL A 173 -5.84 -17.88 14.20
N PHE A 174 -6.77 -18.09 13.28
CA PHE A 174 -8.18 -17.71 13.43
C PHE A 174 -9.07 -18.88 13.88
N GLY A 175 -8.63 -20.13 13.69
CA GLY A 175 -9.43 -21.34 13.84
C GLY A 175 -10.12 -21.72 12.53
N ASP A 176 -10.12 -23.01 12.18
CA ASP A 176 -10.76 -23.54 10.97
C ASP A 176 -12.29 -23.35 11.01
N GLU A 177 -12.89 -23.36 12.19
CA GLU A 177 -14.31 -23.11 12.40
C GLU A 177 -14.76 -21.68 12.04
N ASN A 178 -13.83 -20.73 11.95
CA ASN A 178 -14.06 -19.34 11.58
C ASN A 178 -13.81 -19.04 10.09
N PHE A 179 -13.37 -20.04 9.34
CA PHE A 179 -13.36 -19.98 7.89
C PHE A 179 -14.78 -19.92 7.34
N PHE A 180 -15.04 -19.00 6.41
CA PHE A 180 -16.37 -18.93 5.83
C PHE A 180 -16.42 -18.91 4.30
N ASN A 181 -15.33 -18.48 3.62
CA ASN A 181 -15.26 -18.56 2.16
C ASN A 181 -13.83 -18.67 1.63
N GLU A 182 -13.69 -19.40 0.54
CA GLU A 182 -12.63 -19.27 -0.44
C GLU A 182 -13.23 -18.66 -1.70
N ILE A 183 -12.75 -17.48 -2.08
CA ILE A 183 -13.16 -16.78 -3.28
C ILE A 183 -12.09 -17.00 -4.34
N ILE A 184 -12.51 -17.50 -5.49
CA ILE A 184 -11.66 -17.64 -6.66
C ILE A 184 -11.88 -16.44 -7.57
N TRP A 185 -10.90 -15.59 -7.68
CA TRP A 185 -10.92 -14.48 -8.61
C TRP A 185 -10.22 -14.85 -9.91
N GLU A 186 -10.98 -15.00 -10.99
CA GLU A 186 -10.42 -15.19 -12.33
C GLU A 186 -9.96 -13.83 -12.88
N ASN A 187 -8.63 -13.69 -12.98
CA ASN A 187 -7.98 -12.54 -13.58
C ASN A 187 -7.67 -12.84 -15.06
N GLN A 188 -8.47 -12.39 -15.99
CA GLN A 188 -8.31 -12.64 -17.43
C GLN A 188 -7.06 -11.97 -18.04
N GLY A 189 -5.92 -11.91 -17.30
CA GLY A 189 -4.80 -11.02 -17.63
C GLY A 189 -3.66 -11.61 -18.45
N SER A 190 -3.49 -12.91 -18.60
CA SER A 190 -2.32 -13.46 -19.31
C SER A 190 -2.71 -14.33 -20.51
N TRP A 191 -2.28 -13.87 -21.69
CA TRP A 191 -2.33 -14.63 -22.95
C TRP A 191 -1.12 -15.57 -23.13
N ILE A 192 -0.30 -15.76 -22.09
CA ILE A 192 0.84 -16.68 -22.15
C ILE A 192 0.29 -18.10 -22.07
N GLU A 193 0.43 -18.86 -23.13
CA GLU A 193 0.07 -20.27 -23.22
C GLU A 193 1.33 -21.12 -23.00
N PRO A 194 1.53 -21.67 -21.80
CA PRO A 194 2.68 -22.54 -21.54
C PRO A 194 2.46 -23.90 -22.22
N ASP A 195 3.53 -24.45 -22.82
CA ASP A 195 3.46 -25.72 -23.57
C ASP A 195 3.26 -26.96 -22.69
N ASN A 196 3.54 -26.87 -21.38
CA ASN A 196 3.67 -28.04 -20.50
C ASN A 196 2.81 -28.00 -19.24
N LYS A 197 1.93 -27.01 -19.11
CA LYS A 197 1.00 -26.88 -17.95
C LYS A 197 -0.21 -26.03 -18.32
N PHE A 198 -1.26 -26.10 -17.51
CA PHE A 198 -2.38 -25.19 -17.64
C PHE A 198 -1.97 -23.76 -17.21
N PRO A 199 -2.40 -22.70 -17.90
CA PRO A 199 -2.12 -21.33 -17.50
C PRO A 199 -2.83 -21.00 -16.18
N ASN A 200 -2.12 -20.38 -15.25
CA ASN A 200 -2.69 -19.90 -14.00
C ASN A 200 -3.48 -18.60 -14.28
N ARG A 201 -4.80 -18.66 -14.16
CA ARG A 201 -5.71 -17.54 -14.46
C ARG A 201 -6.53 -17.08 -13.26
N HIS A 202 -6.16 -17.49 -12.06
CA HIS A 202 -6.90 -17.12 -10.86
C HIS A 202 -5.98 -16.84 -9.68
N ASN A 203 -6.51 -16.08 -8.75
CA ASN A 203 -5.98 -15.90 -7.42
C ASN A 203 -7.03 -16.37 -6.41
N ASN A 204 -6.56 -16.69 -5.21
CA ASN A 204 -7.40 -17.10 -4.08
C ASN A 204 -7.53 -15.94 -3.10
N ILE A 205 -8.73 -15.77 -2.55
CA ILE A 205 -8.98 -14.86 -1.44
C ILE A 205 -9.63 -15.67 -0.33
N TYR A 206 -8.90 -15.87 0.76
CA TYR A 206 -9.38 -16.60 1.92
C TYR A 206 -10.07 -15.63 2.88
N ALA A 207 -11.30 -15.98 3.29
CA ALA A 207 -12.12 -15.16 4.17
C ALA A 207 -12.36 -15.87 5.51
N TYR A 208 -11.92 -15.19 6.58
CA TYR A 208 -12.09 -15.63 7.97
C TYR A 208 -12.75 -14.52 8.78
N SER A 209 -13.42 -14.91 9.85
CA SER A 209 -13.98 -13.98 10.82
C SER A 209 -13.35 -14.15 12.20
N LYS A 210 -13.54 -13.19 13.09
CA LYS A 210 -13.10 -13.30 14.48
C LYS A 210 -13.92 -14.34 15.24
N THR A 211 -15.23 -14.34 15.01
CA THR A 211 -16.21 -15.26 15.56
C THR A 211 -17.23 -15.66 14.47
N LYS A 212 -18.14 -16.55 14.80
CA LYS A 212 -19.23 -16.91 13.87
C LYS A 212 -20.26 -15.79 13.66
N ASP A 213 -20.38 -14.87 14.61
CA ASP A 213 -21.22 -13.66 14.50
C ASP A 213 -20.44 -12.56 13.77
N ARG A 214 -20.56 -12.52 12.45
CA ARG A 214 -19.83 -11.59 11.59
C ARG A 214 -20.76 -10.65 10.84
N ILE A 215 -20.26 -9.48 10.47
CA ILE A 215 -20.90 -8.59 9.52
C ILE A 215 -20.83 -9.25 8.13
N PHE A 216 -22.00 -9.53 7.56
CA PHE A 216 -22.07 -10.06 6.20
C PHE A 216 -23.35 -9.61 5.49
N ASN A 217 -23.18 -8.71 4.53
CA ASN A 217 -24.26 -8.17 3.69
C ASN A 217 -24.30 -8.98 2.39
N ARG A 218 -25.41 -9.64 2.14
CA ARG A 218 -25.58 -10.45 0.94
C ARG A 218 -25.62 -9.57 -0.31
N LEU A 219 -24.75 -9.86 -1.27
CA LEU A 219 -24.69 -9.17 -2.56
C LEU A 219 -25.40 -9.98 -3.64
N TYR A 220 -25.94 -9.27 -4.61
CA TYR A 220 -26.68 -9.83 -5.73
C TYR A 220 -26.09 -9.33 -7.05
N GLU A 221 -26.10 -10.19 -8.06
CA GLU A 221 -25.87 -9.81 -9.45
C GLU A 221 -27.22 -9.64 -10.15
N ALA A 222 -27.36 -8.60 -10.96
CA ALA A 222 -28.57 -8.36 -11.76
C ALA A 222 -28.65 -9.36 -12.92
N ASN A 223 -28.69 -10.65 -12.58
CA ASN A 223 -28.88 -11.76 -13.50
C ASN A 223 -30.14 -12.50 -13.09
N PHE A 224 -31.15 -12.46 -13.97
CA PHE A 224 -32.43 -13.11 -13.74
C PHE A 224 -32.64 -14.32 -14.67
N SER A 225 -31.59 -14.72 -15.41
CA SER A 225 -31.68 -15.77 -16.44
C SER A 225 -32.13 -17.13 -15.87
N ASN A 226 -31.79 -17.41 -14.63
CA ASN A 226 -32.14 -18.67 -13.96
C ASN A 226 -33.37 -18.53 -13.03
N SER A 227 -33.91 -17.34 -12.87
CA SER A 227 -35.09 -17.12 -12.02
C SER A 227 -36.37 -17.55 -12.76
N VAL A 228 -36.91 -18.70 -12.34
CA VAL A 228 -38.18 -19.23 -12.89
C VAL A 228 -39.34 -18.27 -12.63
N ASN A 229 -39.37 -17.65 -11.44
CA ASN A 229 -40.44 -16.72 -11.06
C ASN A 229 -40.34 -15.39 -11.81
N TYR A 230 -39.13 -14.87 -12.04
CA TYR A 230 -38.91 -13.67 -12.85
C TYR A 230 -39.42 -13.87 -14.30
N LYS A 231 -39.09 -15.00 -14.93
CA LYS A 231 -39.59 -15.34 -16.26
C LYS A 231 -41.12 -15.52 -16.30
N ARG A 232 -41.68 -16.18 -15.27
CA ARG A 232 -43.10 -16.46 -15.18
C ARG A 232 -43.96 -15.22 -15.02
N TRP A 233 -43.47 -14.25 -14.25
CA TRP A 233 -44.21 -13.05 -13.92
C TRP A 233 -43.69 -11.80 -14.67
N SER A 234 -43.00 -12.00 -15.78
CA SER A 234 -42.40 -10.91 -16.59
C SER A 234 -43.36 -9.78 -16.92
N ASP A 235 -44.66 -10.11 -17.17
CA ASP A 235 -45.70 -9.15 -17.54
C ASP A 235 -46.14 -8.24 -16.37
N TYR A 236 -45.78 -8.61 -15.16
CA TYR A 236 -46.10 -7.88 -13.92
C TYR A 236 -44.89 -7.13 -13.32
N ILE A 237 -43.71 -7.30 -13.93
CA ILE A 237 -42.46 -6.75 -13.39
C ILE A 237 -42.21 -5.36 -14.00
N VAL A 238 -42.02 -4.37 -13.11
CA VAL A 238 -41.59 -3.03 -13.45
C VAL A 238 -40.37 -2.70 -12.59
N ASP A 239 -39.25 -2.33 -13.18
CA ASP A 239 -37.99 -2.03 -12.47
C ASP A 239 -37.57 -3.17 -11.51
N ASP A 240 -37.62 -4.41 -12.00
CA ASP A 240 -37.31 -5.64 -11.24
C ASP A 240 -38.21 -5.86 -10.01
N LYS A 241 -39.37 -5.21 -9.94
CA LYS A 241 -40.32 -5.30 -8.83
C LYS A 241 -41.74 -5.63 -9.30
N ILE A 242 -42.53 -6.23 -8.40
CA ILE A 242 -43.98 -6.39 -8.58
C ILE A 242 -44.66 -5.55 -7.51
N TYR A 243 -45.55 -4.67 -7.95
CA TYR A 243 -46.28 -3.72 -7.12
C TYR A 243 -47.70 -4.15 -6.82
N GLY A 244 -48.30 -3.57 -5.79
CA GLY A 244 -49.66 -3.85 -5.38
C GLY A 244 -50.76 -3.48 -6.41
N ASN A 245 -50.44 -2.57 -7.33
CA ASN A 245 -51.40 -2.17 -8.40
C ASN A 245 -51.48 -3.20 -9.54
N ASN A 246 -50.45 -4.06 -9.74
CA ASN A 246 -50.41 -5.02 -10.84
C ASN A 246 -49.57 -6.24 -10.46
N TYR A 247 -50.21 -7.29 -9.99
CA TYR A 247 -49.56 -8.55 -9.61
C TYR A 247 -50.36 -9.77 -10.07
N PRO A 248 -49.75 -10.97 -10.20
CA PRO A 248 -50.37 -12.17 -10.70
C PRO A 248 -51.31 -12.82 -9.68
N SER A 249 -52.44 -12.18 -9.41
CA SER A 249 -53.44 -12.56 -8.39
C SER A 249 -54.03 -13.96 -8.60
N GLN A 250 -53.97 -14.51 -9.82
CA GLN A 250 -54.49 -15.86 -10.17
C GLN A 250 -53.43 -16.95 -10.03
N ASP A 251 -52.15 -16.59 -9.82
CA ASP A 251 -51.07 -17.60 -9.65
C ASP A 251 -50.93 -17.98 -8.17
N SER A 252 -51.33 -19.19 -7.83
CA SER A 252 -51.25 -19.71 -6.44
C SER A 252 -49.86 -19.68 -5.85
N ARG A 253 -48.79 -19.64 -6.68
CA ARG A 253 -47.39 -19.53 -6.20
C ARG A 253 -47.06 -18.12 -5.77
N PHE A 254 -47.76 -17.11 -6.31
CA PHE A 254 -47.60 -15.74 -5.89
C PHE A 254 -48.22 -15.49 -4.51
N ASN A 255 -49.23 -16.29 -4.13
CA ASN A 255 -49.89 -16.14 -2.84
C ASN A 255 -48.95 -16.21 -1.64
N THR A 256 -47.84 -16.96 -1.76
CA THR A 256 -46.82 -17.03 -0.71
C THR A 256 -46.13 -15.68 -0.48
N TYR A 257 -45.87 -14.93 -1.54
CA TYR A 257 -45.29 -13.58 -1.46
C TYR A 257 -46.29 -12.57 -0.97
N LEU A 258 -47.54 -12.66 -1.43
CA LEU A 258 -48.63 -11.81 -1.01
C LEU A 258 -48.92 -12.02 0.49
N GLN A 259 -49.01 -13.28 0.92
CA GLN A 259 -49.23 -13.57 2.34
C GLN A 259 -48.09 -13.06 3.22
N LYS A 260 -46.85 -13.25 2.77
CA LYS A 260 -45.70 -12.71 3.48
C LYS A 260 -45.76 -11.19 3.60
N PHE A 261 -46.15 -10.48 2.56
CA PHE A 261 -46.35 -9.03 2.63
C PHE A 261 -47.42 -8.64 3.66
N ILE A 262 -48.55 -9.35 3.65
CA ILE A 262 -49.67 -9.10 4.60
C ILE A 262 -49.23 -9.41 6.04
N ASP A 263 -48.49 -10.50 6.25
CA ASP A 263 -48.01 -10.87 7.59
C ASP A 263 -46.99 -9.85 8.15
N GLU A 264 -46.16 -9.26 7.28
CA GLU A 264 -45.12 -8.29 7.65
C GLU A 264 -45.72 -6.86 7.86
N ASN A 265 -46.78 -6.50 7.13
CA ASN A 265 -47.35 -5.15 7.16
C ASN A 265 -48.73 -5.06 7.84
N GLU A 266 -49.31 -6.20 8.24
CA GLU A 266 -50.64 -6.33 8.88
C GLU A 266 -51.80 -5.70 8.06
N ARG A 267 -51.62 -5.60 6.71
CA ARG A 267 -52.60 -5.05 5.77
C ARG A 267 -52.39 -5.61 4.35
N ASP A 268 -53.43 -5.45 3.51
CA ASP A 268 -53.31 -5.71 2.08
C ASP A 268 -52.41 -4.67 1.37
N PRO A 269 -51.72 -5.05 0.27
CA PRO A 269 -50.87 -4.11 -0.46
C PRO A 269 -51.68 -3.03 -1.17
N GLU A 270 -51.22 -1.78 -1.07
CA GLU A 270 -51.69 -0.63 -1.82
C GLU A 270 -50.96 -0.51 -3.18
N SER A 271 -51.42 0.39 -4.05
CA SER A 271 -50.93 0.51 -5.42
C SER A 271 -49.41 0.63 -5.55
N ASP A 272 -48.77 1.37 -4.65
CA ASP A 272 -47.34 1.69 -4.73
C ASP A 272 -46.45 0.74 -3.86
N ASP A 273 -47.08 -0.19 -3.15
CA ASP A 273 -46.37 -1.15 -2.32
C ASP A 273 -45.61 -2.17 -3.18
N VAL A 274 -44.38 -2.47 -2.80
CA VAL A 274 -43.55 -3.51 -3.43
C VAL A 274 -43.83 -4.84 -2.76
N ILE A 275 -44.53 -5.76 -3.46
CA ILE A 275 -44.80 -7.11 -2.97
C ILE A 275 -43.59 -8.03 -3.18
N VAL A 276 -42.93 -7.91 -4.31
CA VAL A 276 -41.73 -8.70 -4.64
C VAL A 276 -40.66 -7.77 -5.20
N ASP A 277 -39.46 -7.85 -4.64
CA ASP A 277 -38.26 -7.19 -5.11
C ASP A 277 -37.28 -8.27 -5.60
N PHE A 278 -37.07 -8.36 -6.91
CA PHE A 278 -36.14 -9.30 -7.52
C PHE A 278 -34.74 -8.75 -7.49
N LYS A 279 -33.96 -9.15 -6.51
CA LYS A 279 -32.58 -8.68 -6.31
C LYS A 279 -31.56 -9.34 -7.25
N GLY A 280 -32.00 -10.27 -8.10
CA GLY A 280 -31.11 -11.07 -8.94
C GLY A 280 -30.57 -12.32 -8.25
N GLU A 281 -29.47 -12.88 -8.79
CA GLU A 281 -28.81 -14.05 -8.22
C GLU A 281 -27.86 -13.65 -7.09
N VAL A 282 -27.82 -14.46 -6.03
CA VAL A 282 -26.84 -14.25 -4.93
C VAL A 282 -25.43 -14.43 -5.49
N LEU A 283 -24.57 -13.48 -5.22
CA LEU A 283 -23.18 -13.54 -5.64
C LEU A 283 -22.48 -14.77 -5.06
N GLY A 284 -21.95 -15.62 -5.94
CA GLY A 284 -21.19 -16.82 -5.57
C GLY A 284 -19.73 -16.53 -5.24
N SER A 285 -18.94 -17.58 -5.01
CA SER A 285 -17.51 -17.48 -4.69
C SER A 285 -16.58 -17.48 -5.91
N LEU A 286 -17.11 -17.64 -7.11
CA LEU A 286 -16.35 -17.49 -8.37
C LEU A 286 -16.57 -16.09 -8.93
N TRP A 287 -15.50 -15.28 -8.98
CA TRP A 287 -15.58 -13.89 -9.39
C TRP A 287 -14.86 -13.64 -10.70
N TYR A 288 -15.62 -13.24 -11.72
CA TYR A 288 -15.13 -12.91 -13.05
C TYR A 288 -14.98 -11.37 -13.16
N ILE A 289 -13.89 -10.85 -12.61
CA ILE A 289 -13.61 -9.42 -12.61
C ILE A 289 -12.33 -9.17 -13.39
N LYS A 290 -12.42 -8.30 -14.42
CA LYS A 290 -11.25 -7.94 -15.24
C LYS A 290 -10.22 -7.20 -14.39
N THR A 291 -8.95 -7.43 -14.71
CA THR A 291 -7.85 -6.62 -14.19
C THR A 291 -7.98 -5.16 -14.63
N VAL A 292 -7.28 -4.26 -13.96
CA VAL A 292 -7.33 -2.83 -14.27
C VAL A 292 -6.88 -2.59 -15.72
N ASP A 293 -7.74 -1.94 -16.51
CA ASP A 293 -7.39 -1.57 -17.89
C ASP A 293 -6.23 -0.56 -17.87
N PRO A 294 -5.12 -0.82 -18.59
CA PRO A 294 -3.99 0.10 -18.68
C PRO A 294 -4.35 1.53 -19.13
N LYS A 295 -5.48 1.69 -19.83
CA LYS A 295 -5.96 2.99 -20.33
C LYS A 295 -6.98 3.68 -19.44
N SER A 296 -7.47 2.99 -18.40
CA SER A 296 -8.48 3.55 -17.49
C SER A 296 -7.88 4.61 -16.57
N SER A 297 -8.71 5.54 -16.09
CA SER A 297 -8.35 6.53 -15.06
C SER A 297 -8.08 5.89 -13.70
N GLU A 298 -8.58 4.67 -13.49
CA GLU A 298 -8.33 3.87 -12.30
C GLU A 298 -6.86 3.43 -12.20
N ASN A 299 -6.20 3.19 -13.33
CA ASN A 299 -4.83 2.72 -13.37
C ASN A 299 -3.85 3.78 -12.85
N LYS A 300 -3.14 3.45 -11.77
CA LYS A 300 -2.10 4.30 -11.15
C LYS A 300 -0.67 3.86 -11.51
N TYR A 301 -0.54 2.94 -12.47
CA TYR A 301 0.74 2.35 -12.90
C TYR A 301 1.55 1.73 -11.75
N TYR A 302 0.82 1.31 -10.72
CA TYR A 302 1.41 0.56 -9.60
C TYR A 302 1.38 -0.94 -9.94
N PRO A 303 2.51 -1.63 -9.84
CA PRO A 303 2.54 -3.08 -10.03
C PRO A 303 1.52 -3.74 -9.09
N THR A 304 0.86 -4.77 -9.54
CA THR A 304 -0.10 -5.54 -8.71
C THR A 304 -1.36 -4.79 -8.26
N GLN A 305 -1.66 -3.59 -8.80
CA GLN A 305 -2.90 -2.86 -8.48
C GLN A 305 -4.12 -3.75 -8.71
N LYS A 306 -4.95 -3.92 -7.67
CA LYS A 306 -6.22 -4.65 -7.77
C LYS A 306 -7.33 -3.73 -8.29
N PRO A 307 -8.32 -4.26 -9.05
CA PRO A 307 -9.46 -3.47 -9.51
C PRO A 307 -10.36 -3.04 -8.35
N GLU A 308 -10.83 -1.79 -8.39
CA GLU A 308 -11.74 -1.25 -7.36
C GLU A 308 -13.01 -2.09 -7.23
N SER A 309 -13.55 -2.62 -8.33
CA SER A 309 -14.74 -3.46 -8.33
C SER A 309 -14.59 -4.77 -7.54
N LEU A 310 -13.36 -5.34 -7.48
CA LEU A 310 -13.05 -6.50 -6.64
C LEU A 310 -13.14 -6.13 -5.15
N ILE A 311 -12.51 -5.02 -4.80
CA ILE A 311 -12.45 -4.53 -3.42
C ILE A 311 -13.82 -4.03 -2.97
N GLU A 312 -14.58 -3.40 -3.85
CA GLU A 312 -15.94 -2.91 -3.56
C GLU A 312 -16.88 -4.05 -3.13
N ARG A 313 -16.80 -5.21 -3.77
CA ARG A 313 -17.56 -6.40 -3.36
C ARG A 313 -17.22 -6.80 -1.92
N ILE A 314 -15.94 -6.84 -1.58
CA ILE A 314 -15.48 -7.19 -0.21
C ILE A 314 -15.95 -6.16 0.81
N VAL A 315 -15.75 -4.87 0.53
CA VAL A 315 -16.14 -3.80 1.45
C VAL A 315 -17.65 -3.78 1.66
N LYS A 316 -18.45 -3.88 0.59
CA LYS A 316 -19.92 -3.90 0.69
C LYS A 316 -20.45 -5.13 1.45
N SER A 317 -19.83 -6.29 1.26
CA SER A 317 -20.29 -7.53 1.91
C SER A 317 -19.94 -7.59 3.40
N SER A 318 -18.84 -6.99 3.83
CA SER A 318 -18.28 -7.23 5.18
C SER A 318 -18.02 -5.94 5.97
N SER A 319 -18.78 -4.88 5.70
CA SER A 319 -18.72 -3.65 6.49
C SER A 319 -20.06 -2.92 6.55
N ASP A 320 -20.33 -2.26 7.67
CA ASP A 320 -21.47 -1.37 7.91
C ASP A 320 -21.02 0.10 7.84
N GLU A 321 -21.92 1.06 8.05
CA GLU A 321 -21.65 2.50 7.92
C GLU A 321 -20.47 3.00 8.76
N ASN A 322 -20.36 2.53 10.01
CA ASN A 322 -19.35 2.99 10.96
C ASN A 322 -18.10 2.10 11.00
N SER A 323 -18.03 1.07 10.17
CA SER A 323 -16.94 0.11 10.15
C SER A 323 -15.59 0.77 9.87
N ILE A 324 -14.57 0.28 10.56
CA ILE A 324 -13.17 0.65 10.33
C ILE A 324 -12.51 -0.44 9.49
N ILE A 325 -11.94 -0.03 8.37
CA ILE A 325 -11.29 -0.91 7.41
C ILE A 325 -9.77 -0.74 7.51
N LEU A 326 -9.04 -1.84 7.58
CA LEU A 326 -7.57 -1.84 7.68
C LEU A 326 -6.93 -2.58 6.51
N ASP A 327 -5.89 -1.97 5.95
CA ASP A 327 -4.93 -2.60 5.03
C ASP A 327 -3.50 -2.29 5.47
N CYS A 328 -2.72 -3.33 5.75
CA CYS A 328 -1.32 -3.19 6.15
C CYS A 328 -0.31 -3.59 5.05
N PHE A 329 -0.79 -3.78 3.82
CA PHE A 329 -0.02 -3.97 2.60
C PHE A 329 -0.59 -3.06 1.50
N LEU A 330 -0.65 -1.78 1.79
CA LEU A 330 -1.50 -0.79 1.13
C LEU A 330 -1.24 -0.62 -0.38
N GLY A 331 0.02 -0.69 -0.81
CA GLY A 331 0.42 -0.54 -2.21
C GLY A 331 -0.14 0.73 -2.86
N SER A 332 -0.96 0.55 -3.89
CA SER A 332 -1.62 1.67 -4.60
C SER A 332 -2.83 2.27 -3.87
N GLY A 333 -3.17 1.77 -2.67
CA GLY A 333 -4.26 2.26 -1.84
C GLY A 333 -5.66 1.96 -2.38
N THR A 334 -5.84 0.84 -3.08
CA THR A 334 -7.15 0.51 -3.67
C THR A 334 -8.23 0.38 -2.61
N ILE A 335 -7.95 -0.33 -1.49
CA ILE A 335 -8.95 -0.50 -0.43
C ILE A 335 -9.28 0.82 0.29
N SER A 336 -8.28 1.62 0.62
CA SER A 336 -8.51 2.93 1.24
C SER A 336 -9.31 3.86 0.32
N THR A 337 -9.07 3.78 -0.99
CA THR A 337 -9.83 4.53 -2.01
C THR A 337 -11.29 4.08 -2.07
N VAL A 338 -11.54 2.77 -2.11
CA VAL A 338 -12.91 2.22 -2.13
C VAL A 338 -13.62 2.52 -0.80
N ALA A 339 -12.94 2.33 0.33
CA ALA A 339 -13.48 2.68 1.65
C ALA A 339 -13.86 4.17 1.71
N GLN A 340 -13.00 5.06 1.21
CA GLN A 340 -13.26 6.50 1.12
C GLN A 340 -14.49 6.79 0.26
N LYS A 341 -14.60 6.20 -0.93
CA LYS A 341 -15.73 6.37 -1.85
C LYS A 341 -17.06 5.89 -1.24
N LEU A 342 -17.01 4.84 -0.43
CA LEU A 342 -18.16 4.26 0.25
C LEU A 342 -18.46 4.90 1.63
N GLY A 343 -17.77 5.98 1.99
CA GLY A 343 -17.99 6.69 3.26
C GLY A 343 -17.57 5.90 4.50
N LYS A 344 -16.62 4.96 4.35
CA LYS A 344 -16.11 4.15 5.46
C LYS A 344 -14.87 4.79 6.09
N LYS A 345 -14.63 4.46 7.36
CA LYS A 345 -13.39 4.77 8.06
C LYS A 345 -12.29 3.82 7.58
N TRP A 346 -11.08 4.32 7.40
CA TRP A 346 -9.98 3.46 6.97
C TRP A 346 -8.66 3.80 7.67
N ILE A 347 -7.82 2.77 7.78
CA ILE A 347 -6.43 2.83 8.23
C ILE A 347 -5.60 2.08 7.20
N GLY A 348 -4.56 2.71 6.67
CA GLY A 348 -3.66 2.08 5.71
C GLY A 348 -2.21 2.22 6.12
N CYS A 349 -1.38 1.22 5.87
CA CYS A 349 0.07 1.35 6.04
C CYS A 349 0.86 0.64 4.95
N ASP A 350 2.03 1.21 4.67
CA ASP A 350 3.03 0.62 3.79
C ASP A 350 4.43 1.06 4.22
N ILE A 351 5.40 0.20 3.99
CA ILE A 351 6.81 0.53 4.21
C ILE A 351 7.39 1.34 3.04
N ASN A 352 6.79 1.21 1.86
CA ASN A 352 7.26 1.85 0.64
C ASN A 352 6.76 3.29 0.53
N LYS A 353 7.67 4.26 0.47
CA LYS A 353 7.36 5.68 0.31
C LYS A 353 6.55 5.97 -0.95
N GLY A 354 6.87 5.30 -2.08
CA GLY A 354 6.15 5.45 -3.34
C GLY A 354 4.68 4.96 -3.26
N ALA A 355 4.40 3.91 -2.46
CA ALA A 355 3.06 3.44 -2.16
C ALA A 355 2.28 4.52 -1.38
N ILE A 356 2.87 5.05 -0.31
CA ILE A 356 2.28 6.11 0.52
C ILE A 356 1.95 7.35 -0.32
N GLN A 357 2.88 7.82 -1.15
CA GLN A 357 2.68 8.98 -2.02
C GLN A 357 1.59 8.73 -3.07
N THR A 358 1.59 7.55 -3.71
CA THR A 358 0.55 7.17 -4.68
C THR A 358 -0.83 7.16 -4.05
N THR A 359 -0.94 6.55 -2.87
CA THR A 359 -2.18 6.50 -2.09
C THR A 359 -2.63 7.87 -1.64
N SER A 360 -1.74 8.68 -1.07
CA SER A 360 -2.06 10.05 -0.62
C SER A 360 -2.63 10.90 -1.77
N LYS A 361 -2.01 10.88 -2.94
CA LYS A 361 -2.50 11.59 -4.15
C LYS A 361 -3.89 11.13 -4.57
N ARG A 362 -4.10 9.80 -4.63
CA ARG A 362 -5.37 9.20 -5.02
C ARG A 362 -6.49 9.62 -4.08
N LEU A 363 -6.24 9.58 -2.77
CA LEU A 363 -7.19 9.98 -1.73
C LEU A 363 -7.49 11.48 -1.75
N GLN A 364 -6.49 12.34 -1.94
CA GLN A 364 -6.70 13.78 -2.07
C GLN A 364 -7.67 14.11 -3.21
N ASN A 365 -7.54 13.43 -4.37
CA ASN A 365 -8.44 13.64 -5.50
C ASN A 365 -9.87 13.18 -5.17
N VAL A 366 -10.03 11.98 -4.62
CA VAL A 366 -11.35 11.45 -4.22
C VAL A 366 -12.03 12.37 -3.19
N ILE A 367 -11.31 12.78 -2.15
CA ILE A 367 -11.85 13.67 -1.11
C ILE A 367 -12.24 15.03 -1.68
N LYS A 368 -11.44 15.62 -2.60
CA LYS A 368 -11.80 16.86 -3.28
C LYS A 368 -13.10 16.76 -4.06
N GLU A 369 -13.33 15.63 -4.73
CA GLU A 369 -14.58 15.37 -5.46
C GLU A 369 -15.76 15.27 -4.47
N GLN A 370 -15.60 14.50 -3.40
CA GLN A 370 -16.63 14.38 -2.36
C GLN A 370 -16.97 15.71 -1.71
N ILE A 371 -15.99 16.57 -1.43
CA ILE A 371 -16.24 17.92 -0.91
C ILE A 371 -17.06 18.76 -1.90
N LYS A 372 -16.80 18.64 -3.20
CA LYS A 372 -17.60 19.33 -4.23
C LYS A 372 -19.03 18.82 -4.27
N GLU A 373 -19.23 17.51 -4.15
CA GLU A 373 -20.57 16.89 -4.08
C GLU A 373 -21.34 17.35 -2.85
N ILE A 374 -20.75 17.29 -1.66
CA ILE A 374 -21.36 17.78 -0.41
C ILE A 374 -21.77 19.25 -0.52
N LYS A 375 -20.95 20.10 -1.17
CA LYS A 375 -21.28 21.52 -1.38
C LYS A 375 -22.45 21.70 -2.35
N LYS A 376 -22.57 20.86 -3.39
CA LYS A 376 -23.69 20.87 -4.33
C LYS A 376 -24.98 20.38 -3.68
N GLU A 377 -24.93 19.33 -2.87
CA GLU A 377 -26.09 18.78 -2.15
C GLU A 377 -26.64 19.76 -1.11
N LYS A 378 -25.76 20.47 -0.38
CA LYS A 378 -26.18 21.54 0.56
C LYS A 378 -26.93 22.68 -0.14
N SER A 379 -26.79 22.84 -1.44
CA SER A 379 -27.51 23.85 -2.23
C SER A 379 -28.86 23.37 -2.76
N LYS A 380 -29.17 22.06 -2.64
CA LYS A 380 -30.46 21.46 -2.99
C LYS A 380 -31.22 21.10 -1.72
N LEU A 381 -32.44 21.52 -1.61
CA LEU A 381 -33.34 21.29 -0.46
C LEU A 381 -33.95 19.86 -0.46
N ASP A 382 -33.26 18.85 -0.96
CA ASP A 382 -33.82 17.50 -1.05
C ASP A 382 -33.49 16.63 0.17
N LEU A 383 -34.54 15.93 0.64
CA LEU A 383 -34.64 15.10 1.84
C LEU A 383 -34.11 13.67 1.64
N GLU A 384 -33.14 13.45 0.73
CA GLU A 384 -32.51 12.13 0.57
C GLU A 384 -31.46 11.86 1.67
N GLU A 385 -31.30 10.60 2.05
CA GLU A 385 -30.34 10.16 3.06
C GLU A 385 -28.92 10.70 2.76
N LYS A 386 -28.45 11.60 3.62
CA LYS A 386 -27.14 12.22 3.48
C LYS A 386 -26.06 11.18 3.70
N LYS A 387 -25.30 10.84 2.66
CA LYS A 387 -24.08 10.05 2.79
C LYS A 387 -23.08 10.77 3.69
N THR A 388 -22.65 10.08 4.73
CA THR A 388 -21.58 10.57 5.61
C THR A 388 -20.23 10.24 4.99
N TYR A 389 -19.38 11.25 4.78
CA TYR A 389 -18.02 11.06 4.30
C TYR A 389 -17.00 11.55 5.32
N PHE A 390 -15.97 10.75 5.56
CA PHE A 390 -14.81 11.15 6.36
C PHE A 390 -13.78 11.82 5.45
N THR A 391 -13.92 13.13 5.23
CA THR A 391 -13.19 13.88 4.19
C THR A 391 -11.81 14.35 4.61
N SER A 392 -11.19 13.69 5.58
CA SER A 392 -9.84 14.03 6.06
C SER A 392 -8.99 12.79 6.25
N PHE A 393 -7.68 12.97 6.17
CA PHE A 393 -6.72 11.97 6.62
C PHE A 393 -5.47 12.62 7.20
N SER A 394 -4.76 11.87 8.05
CA SER A 394 -3.51 12.26 8.67
C SER A 394 -2.46 11.20 8.39
N HIS A 395 -1.27 11.65 7.98
CA HIS A 395 -0.14 10.82 7.64
C HIS A 395 0.87 10.80 8.79
N TYR A 396 1.15 9.62 9.27
CA TYR A 396 2.10 9.36 10.35
C TYR A 396 3.28 8.53 9.84
N LYS A 397 4.47 8.83 10.35
CA LYS A 397 5.66 8.02 10.15
C LYS A 397 5.98 7.25 11.44
N ILE A 398 6.28 5.96 11.31
CA ILE A 398 6.75 5.10 12.40
C ILE A 398 8.16 4.65 12.06
N ASN A 399 9.13 5.02 12.90
CA ASN A 399 10.57 4.83 12.69
C ASN A 399 11.12 5.50 11.39
N ASP A 400 12.42 5.45 11.20
CA ASP A 400 13.10 6.06 10.04
C ASP A 400 13.52 4.98 9.03
N TYR A 401 12.54 4.48 8.26
CA TYR A 401 12.75 3.45 7.24
C TYR A 401 13.35 3.98 5.93
N ASP A 402 13.42 5.30 5.73
CA ASP A 402 14.06 5.87 4.54
C ASP A 402 15.50 5.36 4.37
N LEU A 403 16.18 5.09 5.49
CA LEU A 403 17.51 4.47 5.48
C LEU A 403 17.50 3.02 4.98
N GLN A 404 16.46 2.23 5.27
CA GLN A 404 16.36 0.84 4.80
C GLN A 404 15.98 0.76 3.33
N ILE A 405 15.09 1.65 2.88
CA ILE A 405 14.71 1.76 1.46
C ILE A 405 15.94 2.21 0.65
N GLN A 406 16.67 3.21 1.12
CA GLN A 406 17.95 3.61 0.52
C GLN A 406 18.96 2.45 0.50
N HIS A 407 18.98 1.61 1.54
CA HIS A 407 19.86 0.43 1.56
C HIS A 407 19.52 -0.57 0.44
N ASN A 408 18.24 -0.85 0.19
CA ASN A 408 17.82 -1.75 -0.88
C ASN A 408 18.09 -1.15 -2.27
N GLU A 409 17.85 0.14 -2.47
CA GLU A 409 18.19 0.84 -3.71
C GLU A 409 19.72 0.84 -3.94
N LEU A 410 20.50 1.10 -2.91
CA LEU A 410 21.94 1.05 -2.97
C LEU A 410 22.48 -0.37 -3.21
N LYS A 411 21.83 -1.42 -2.67
CA LYS A 411 22.15 -2.82 -3.02
C LYS A 411 22.02 -3.08 -4.51
N LEU A 412 20.97 -2.56 -5.13
CA LEU A 412 20.76 -2.72 -6.57
C LEU A 412 21.87 -2.04 -7.38
N LEU A 413 22.25 -0.82 -6.98
CA LEU A 413 23.38 -0.13 -7.59
C LEU A 413 24.68 -0.93 -7.44
N VAL A 414 24.88 -1.61 -6.31
CA VAL A 414 26.03 -2.52 -6.10
C VAL A 414 25.97 -3.70 -7.07
N TYR A 415 24.80 -4.32 -7.26
CA TYR A 415 24.65 -5.42 -8.22
C TYR A 415 24.96 -4.96 -9.64
N GLU A 416 24.42 -3.83 -10.07
CA GLU A 416 24.58 -3.32 -11.43
C GLU A 416 25.99 -2.79 -11.72
N HIS A 417 26.54 -1.96 -10.84
CA HIS A 417 27.79 -1.24 -11.11
C HIS A 417 29.05 -1.98 -10.67
N ILE A 418 28.97 -2.79 -9.63
CA ILE A 418 30.10 -3.64 -9.21
C ILE A 418 30.10 -4.95 -9.99
N GLY A 419 28.97 -5.36 -10.55
CA GLY A 419 28.80 -6.61 -11.27
C GLY A 419 28.62 -7.80 -10.34
N VAL A 420 28.06 -7.59 -9.15
CA VAL A 420 27.73 -8.67 -8.22
C VAL A 420 26.53 -9.44 -8.76
N LYS A 421 26.68 -10.74 -8.93
CA LYS A 421 25.58 -11.63 -9.29
C LYS A 421 24.83 -12.03 -8.02
N LYS A 422 23.55 -11.71 -7.95
CA LYS A 422 22.69 -12.00 -6.78
C LYS A 422 22.62 -13.51 -6.50
N LEU A 423 22.73 -13.90 -5.25
CA LEU A 423 22.65 -15.29 -4.79
C LEU A 423 21.32 -15.50 -4.05
N ALA A 424 20.28 -15.90 -4.77
CA ALA A 424 18.92 -16.06 -4.21
C ALA A 424 18.79 -17.22 -3.21
N THR A 425 19.75 -18.16 -3.21
CA THR A 425 19.71 -19.37 -2.37
C THR A 425 20.48 -19.25 -1.07
N ASP A 426 21.16 -18.12 -0.83
CA ASP A 426 21.95 -17.91 0.39
C ASP A 426 21.29 -16.86 1.29
N SER A 427 21.00 -17.24 2.52
CA SER A 427 20.34 -16.35 3.50
C SER A 427 21.28 -15.33 4.14
N PHE A 428 22.59 -15.52 4.03
CA PHE A 428 23.60 -14.66 4.64
C PHE A 428 24.36 -13.82 3.63
N PHE A 429 24.88 -14.45 2.55
CA PHE A 429 25.62 -13.75 1.51
C PHE A 429 24.69 -13.22 0.43
N ASP A 430 24.87 -11.96 0.05
CA ASP A 430 24.01 -11.24 -0.88
C ASP A 430 24.24 -11.62 -2.34
N GLY A 431 25.46 -12.12 -2.69
CA GLY A 431 25.78 -12.45 -4.08
C GLY A 431 27.18 -13.02 -4.29
N THR A 432 27.60 -13.07 -5.54
CA THR A 432 28.96 -13.44 -5.94
C THR A 432 29.57 -12.39 -6.85
N LEU A 433 30.87 -12.15 -6.67
CA LEU A 433 31.70 -11.32 -7.56
C LEU A 433 32.83 -12.20 -8.13
N GLY A 434 32.66 -12.65 -9.37
CA GLY A 434 33.48 -13.72 -9.91
C GLY A 434 33.30 -15.02 -9.11
N THR A 435 34.35 -15.50 -8.47
CA THR A 435 34.35 -16.69 -7.61
C THR A 435 34.19 -16.37 -6.12
N GLU A 436 34.17 -15.09 -5.73
CA GLU A 436 34.12 -14.66 -4.34
C GLU A 436 32.66 -14.47 -3.87
N LEU A 437 32.37 -14.77 -2.60
CA LEU A 437 31.10 -14.46 -1.96
C LEU A 437 31.06 -12.99 -1.56
N VAL A 438 29.91 -12.35 -1.74
CA VAL A 438 29.71 -10.94 -1.41
C VAL A 438 28.73 -10.80 -0.26
N LYS A 439 29.12 -10.04 0.77
CA LYS A 439 28.24 -9.53 1.80
C LYS A 439 28.17 -8.01 1.71
N ILE A 440 26.97 -7.48 1.53
CA ILE A 440 26.70 -6.04 1.52
C ILE A 440 26.35 -5.63 2.95
N ILE A 441 27.17 -4.78 3.53
CA ILE A 441 26.94 -4.24 4.87
C ILE A 441 25.83 -3.18 4.81
N PRO A 442 24.92 -3.15 5.79
CA PRO A 442 23.89 -2.13 5.86
C PRO A 442 24.47 -0.71 5.73
N PHE A 443 23.89 0.11 4.85
CA PHE A 443 24.47 1.43 4.53
C PHE A 443 24.15 2.52 5.56
N ASN A 444 23.42 2.18 6.61
CA ASN A 444 23.12 3.06 7.75
C ASN A 444 24.27 3.21 8.75
N HIS A 445 25.33 2.39 8.66
CA HIS A 445 26.53 2.47 9.49
C HIS A 445 27.78 2.05 8.69
N PRO A 446 28.98 2.49 9.11
CA PRO A 446 30.24 1.99 8.53
C PRO A 446 30.43 0.52 8.92
N LEU A 447 31.20 -0.23 8.11
CA LEU A 447 31.60 -1.60 8.43
C LEU A 447 32.27 -1.62 9.80
N SER A 448 31.67 -2.35 10.75
CA SER A 448 32.05 -2.41 12.15
C SER A 448 32.73 -3.75 12.51
N LEU A 449 33.35 -3.83 13.67
CA LEU A 449 33.88 -5.09 14.19
C LEU A 449 32.79 -6.14 14.43
N LEU A 450 31.58 -5.72 14.71
CA LEU A 450 30.43 -6.62 14.89
C LEU A 450 30.06 -7.30 13.57
N ASP A 451 30.00 -6.53 12.47
CA ASP A 451 29.73 -7.09 11.14
C ASP A 451 30.79 -8.12 10.73
N LEU A 452 32.07 -7.79 10.99
CA LEU A 452 33.17 -8.73 10.74
C LEU A 452 33.04 -10.00 11.59
N GLN A 453 32.61 -9.89 12.84
CA GLN A 453 32.39 -11.04 13.71
C GLN A 453 31.22 -11.91 13.22
N LEU A 454 30.14 -11.32 12.75
CA LEU A 454 29.03 -12.06 12.14
C LEU A 454 29.46 -12.86 10.92
N VAL A 455 30.28 -12.27 10.05
CA VAL A 455 30.84 -12.97 8.88
C VAL A 455 31.73 -14.13 9.31
N LYS A 456 32.59 -13.94 10.30
CA LYS A 456 33.46 -15.00 10.84
C LYS A 456 32.65 -16.16 11.43
N THR A 457 31.63 -15.85 12.24
CA THR A 457 30.74 -16.84 12.85
C THR A 457 29.98 -17.63 11.76
N GLU A 458 29.58 -16.99 10.68
CA GLU A 458 28.91 -17.67 9.58
C GLU A 458 29.87 -18.60 8.81
N LEU A 459 31.12 -18.19 8.59
CA LEU A 459 32.14 -19.03 7.96
C LEU A 459 32.51 -20.25 8.81
N GLU A 460 32.48 -20.12 10.15
CA GLU A 460 32.70 -21.24 11.07
C GLU A 460 31.62 -22.33 10.95
N LYS A 461 30.38 -21.94 10.62
CA LYS A 461 29.29 -22.88 10.35
C LYS A 461 29.44 -23.60 9.01
N ARG A 462 30.12 -22.97 8.04
CA ARG A 462 30.29 -23.46 6.65
C ARG A 462 31.68 -24.06 6.43
N LYS A 463 31.93 -25.24 7.02
CA LYS A 463 33.28 -25.87 7.02
C LYS A 463 33.83 -26.18 5.63
N ASP A 464 32.96 -26.41 4.65
CA ASP A 464 33.31 -26.75 3.28
C ASP A 464 33.44 -25.52 2.36
N GLU A 465 33.18 -24.30 2.90
CA GLU A 465 33.30 -23.08 2.10
C GLU A 465 34.78 -22.67 1.92
N THR A 466 35.18 -22.59 0.68
CA THR A 466 36.58 -22.26 0.31
C THR A 466 36.73 -20.92 -0.41
N ARG A 467 35.62 -20.28 -0.77
CA ARG A 467 35.61 -19.00 -1.50
C ARG A 467 36.07 -17.84 -0.61
N ASN A 468 36.75 -16.88 -1.21
CA ASN A 468 37.06 -15.61 -0.58
C ASN A 468 35.77 -14.77 -0.38
N ILE A 469 35.81 -13.82 0.53
CA ILE A 469 34.69 -12.96 0.91
C ILE A 469 34.99 -11.51 0.54
N VAL A 470 34.04 -10.86 -0.07
CA VAL A 470 34.06 -9.42 -0.34
C VAL A 470 33.01 -8.74 0.53
N LEU A 471 33.44 -7.83 1.39
CA LEU A 471 32.54 -6.97 2.17
C LEU A 471 32.40 -5.63 1.45
N VAL A 472 31.16 -5.30 1.06
CA VAL A 472 30.86 -4.02 0.42
C VAL A 472 30.20 -3.11 1.44
N SER A 473 30.73 -1.91 1.65
CA SER A 473 30.24 -0.94 2.63
C SER A 473 30.39 0.50 2.12
N LEU A 474 29.66 1.46 2.70
CA LEU A 474 29.85 2.89 2.40
C LEU A 474 31.15 3.44 3.00
N GLY A 475 31.56 2.93 4.14
CA GLY A 475 32.77 3.32 4.86
C GLY A 475 33.15 2.21 5.82
N MET A 476 34.27 2.35 6.51
CA MET A 476 34.81 1.34 7.42
C MET A 476 35.41 2.01 8.66
N GLU A 477 35.20 1.40 9.83
CA GLU A 477 35.89 1.82 11.07
C GLU A 477 37.40 1.53 10.99
N VAL A 478 38.22 2.43 11.51
CA VAL A 478 39.69 2.31 11.41
C VAL A 478 40.22 0.98 11.95
N LYS A 479 39.62 0.46 13.01
CA LYS A 479 40.04 -0.81 13.67
C LYS A 479 39.71 -2.06 12.83
N VAL A 480 38.74 -1.97 11.94
CA VAL A 480 38.27 -3.14 11.16
C VAL A 480 39.31 -3.56 10.13
N LYS A 481 40.03 -2.63 9.53
CA LYS A 481 41.09 -2.93 8.56
C LYS A 481 42.17 -3.83 9.20
N THR A 482 42.66 -3.45 10.36
CA THR A 482 43.65 -4.26 11.12
C THR A 482 43.07 -5.63 11.46
N ALA A 483 41.81 -5.70 11.91
CA ALA A 483 41.17 -6.97 12.26
C ALA A 483 40.98 -7.91 11.04
N ILE A 484 40.75 -7.36 9.85
CA ILE A 484 40.67 -8.13 8.60
C ILE A 484 42.09 -8.65 8.20
N ASP A 485 43.09 -7.79 8.31
CA ASP A 485 44.48 -8.18 8.00
C ASP A 485 44.96 -9.31 8.91
N ASP A 486 44.65 -9.24 10.19
CA ASP A 486 44.98 -10.28 11.18
C ASP A 486 44.21 -11.59 10.90
N TYR A 487 42.92 -11.49 10.57
CA TYR A 487 42.12 -12.66 10.20
C TYR A 487 42.69 -13.34 8.95
N ASN A 488 43.05 -12.58 7.93
CA ASN A 488 43.61 -13.12 6.68
C ASN A 488 44.94 -13.84 6.88
N LYS A 489 45.71 -13.44 7.90
CA LYS A 489 46.96 -14.15 8.27
C LYS A 489 46.66 -15.49 8.93
N LEU A 490 45.59 -15.58 9.73
CA LEU A 490 45.24 -16.79 10.49
C LEU A 490 44.46 -17.82 9.68
N ARG A 491 43.76 -17.41 8.62
CA ARG A 491 42.89 -18.29 7.84
C ARG A 491 43.07 -18.11 6.34
N PRO A 492 44.11 -18.74 5.76
CA PRO A 492 44.44 -18.56 4.36
C PRO A 492 43.41 -19.10 3.36
N VAL A 493 42.47 -19.98 3.78
CA VAL A 493 41.45 -20.60 2.90
C VAL A 493 40.37 -19.61 2.49
N ASN A 494 39.86 -18.80 3.42
CA ASN A 494 38.84 -17.79 3.12
C ASN A 494 39.41 -16.40 3.45
N LYS A 495 39.92 -15.70 2.48
CA LYS A 495 40.41 -14.33 2.65
C LYS A 495 39.22 -13.36 2.58
N ILE A 496 39.26 -12.32 3.42
CA ILE A 496 38.26 -11.24 3.44
C ILE A 496 38.92 -10.00 2.85
N ARG A 497 38.29 -9.39 1.84
CA ARG A 497 38.65 -8.06 1.34
C ARG A 497 37.44 -7.13 1.38
N THR A 498 37.69 -5.84 1.29
CA THR A 498 36.65 -4.82 1.36
C THR A 498 36.59 -3.99 0.08
N ILE A 499 35.39 -3.57 -0.29
CA ILE A 499 35.12 -2.49 -1.25
C ILE A 499 34.41 -1.39 -0.47
N GLU A 500 35.12 -0.29 -0.25
CA GLU A 500 34.59 0.87 0.46
C GLU A 500 34.08 1.90 -0.55
N LEU A 501 32.78 1.95 -0.77
CA LEU A 501 32.16 2.66 -1.88
C LEU A 501 32.46 4.17 -1.93
N ARG A 502 32.58 4.83 -0.78
CA ARG A 502 32.86 6.30 -0.73
C ARG A 502 34.27 6.65 -1.16
N THR A 503 35.24 5.80 -0.87
CA THR A 503 36.67 6.06 -1.12
C THR A 503 37.19 5.34 -2.34
N ASP A 504 36.40 4.40 -2.90
CA ASP A 504 36.77 3.67 -4.09
C ASP A 504 36.78 4.59 -5.32
N LYS A 505 37.93 4.66 -6.00
CA LYS A 505 38.12 5.55 -7.15
C LYS A 505 37.25 5.21 -8.36
N LYS A 506 36.80 3.96 -8.45
CA LYS A 506 35.98 3.46 -9.56
C LYS A 506 34.49 3.64 -9.27
N TYR A 507 34.06 3.45 -8.02
CA TYR A 507 32.65 3.37 -7.64
C TYR A 507 32.18 4.55 -6.76
N GLY A 508 33.08 5.31 -6.16
CA GLY A 508 32.73 6.36 -5.21
C GLY A 508 31.87 7.51 -5.77
N SER A 509 31.99 7.78 -7.06
CA SER A 509 31.20 8.82 -7.72
C SER A 509 29.71 8.45 -7.91
N PHE A 510 29.35 7.17 -7.88
CA PHE A 510 27.98 6.69 -8.07
C PHE A 510 27.12 6.79 -6.80
N PHE A 511 27.75 6.92 -5.64
CA PHE A 511 27.08 6.89 -4.34
C PHE A 511 26.93 8.28 -3.69
N VAL A 512 27.22 9.34 -4.42
CA VAL A 512 26.92 10.69 -3.98
C VAL A 512 25.49 11.02 -4.39
N HIS A 513 24.54 10.78 -3.49
CA HIS A 513 23.15 11.24 -3.70
C HIS A 513 23.16 12.77 -3.84
N LYS A 514 22.71 13.25 -4.98
CA LYS A 514 22.45 14.67 -5.21
C LYS A 514 20.94 14.84 -5.10
N PRO A 515 20.44 15.52 -4.06
CA PRO A 515 19.00 15.73 -3.92
C PRO A 515 18.45 16.55 -5.08
N ALA A 516 17.18 16.38 -5.37
CA ALA A 516 16.46 17.21 -6.31
C ALA A 516 16.53 18.69 -5.88
N GLN A 517 16.55 19.59 -6.85
CA GLN A 517 16.68 21.04 -6.63
C GLN A 517 15.52 21.76 -7.30
N ALA A 518 15.00 22.78 -6.66
CA ALA A 518 13.95 23.63 -7.19
C ALA A 518 14.27 25.11 -6.98
N GLU A 519 13.96 25.92 -7.98
CA GLU A 519 13.96 27.38 -7.87
C GLU A 519 12.51 27.84 -7.74
N VAL A 520 12.14 28.33 -6.56
CA VAL A 520 10.78 28.75 -6.25
C VAL A 520 10.81 30.19 -5.74
N GLU A 521 9.97 31.03 -6.32
CA GLU A 521 9.73 32.40 -5.83
C GLU A 521 8.42 32.39 -5.04
N ILE A 522 8.51 32.80 -3.78
CA ILE A 522 7.36 32.99 -2.90
C ILE A 522 7.21 34.49 -2.66
N SER A 523 6.02 35.03 -2.85
CA SER A 523 5.75 36.44 -2.61
C SER A 523 4.46 36.63 -1.83
N LYS A 524 4.46 37.60 -0.92
CA LYS A 524 3.34 37.95 -0.03
C LYS A 524 2.98 39.42 -0.20
N VAL A 525 1.84 39.69 -0.83
CA VAL A 525 1.36 41.05 -1.09
C VAL A 525 -0.03 41.24 -0.50
N LYS A 526 -0.13 42.06 0.52
CA LYS A 526 -1.36 42.31 1.30
C LYS A 526 -1.90 40.98 1.89
N ASP A 527 -3.06 40.57 1.46
CA ASP A 527 -3.78 39.35 1.85
C ASP A 527 -3.63 38.19 0.87
N LYS A 528 -2.69 38.29 -0.09
CA LYS A 528 -2.43 37.31 -1.11
C LYS A 528 -1.01 36.78 -1.05
N GLY A 529 -0.91 35.45 -1.09
CA GLY A 529 0.32 34.70 -1.33
C GLY A 529 0.40 34.26 -2.79
N LYS A 530 1.58 34.31 -3.36
CA LYS A 530 1.86 33.78 -4.70
C LYS A 530 3.12 32.92 -4.66
N VAL A 531 3.04 31.74 -5.28
CA VAL A 531 4.16 30.81 -5.46
C VAL A 531 4.37 30.59 -6.95
N ILE A 532 5.62 30.75 -7.41
CA ILE A 532 6.03 30.49 -8.80
C ILE A 532 7.21 29.52 -8.76
N ILE A 533 7.07 28.37 -9.40
CA ILE A 533 8.17 27.43 -9.62
C ILE A 533 8.85 27.85 -10.93
N LYS A 534 10.09 28.31 -10.84
CA LYS A 534 10.88 28.79 -11.99
C LYS A 534 11.63 27.66 -12.67
N ASP A 535 12.19 26.75 -11.87
CA ASP A 535 12.92 25.59 -12.38
C ASP A 535 12.88 24.42 -11.38
N PHE A 536 13.06 23.23 -11.92
CA PHE A 536 13.16 22.00 -11.13
C PHE A 536 14.08 21.00 -11.85
N ILE A 537 14.99 20.39 -11.11
CA ILE A 537 15.88 19.37 -11.63
C ILE A 537 16.03 18.23 -10.62
N SER A 538 15.80 17.00 -11.09
CA SER A 538 16.06 15.79 -10.33
C SER A 538 17.29 15.06 -10.90
N PRO A 539 18.43 15.11 -10.20
CA PRO A 539 19.63 14.40 -10.62
C PRO A 539 19.44 12.87 -10.69
N THR A 540 18.58 12.33 -9.84
CA THR A 540 18.23 10.91 -9.82
C THR A 540 17.50 10.49 -11.10
N ILE A 541 16.56 11.30 -11.59
CA ILE A 541 15.91 11.06 -12.89
C ILE A 541 16.93 11.08 -14.02
N ILE A 542 17.84 12.06 -14.03
CA ILE A 542 18.88 12.20 -15.06
C ILE A 542 19.79 10.97 -15.05
N GLN A 543 20.23 10.54 -13.87
CA GLN A 543 21.11 9.39 -13.71
C GLN A 543 20.46 8.09 -14.16
N ARG A 544 19.18 7.87 -13.80
CA ARG A 544 18.44 6.64 -14.18
C ARG A 544 18.13 6.58 -15.67
N LEU A 545 17.97 7.72 -16.32
CA LEU A 545 17.82 7.80 -17.77
C LEU A 545 19.16 7.59 -18.52
N ASN A 546 20.29 7.49 -17.80
CA ASN A 546 21.64 7.34 -18.37
C ASN A 546 21.99 8.41 -19.43
N ILE A 547 21.44 9.62 -19.30
CA ILE A 547 21.60 10.71 -20.25
C ILE A 547 22.55 11.76 -19.64
N ASP A 548 23.47 12.29 -20.45
CA ASP A 548 24.26 13.46 -20.06
C ASP A 548 23.33 14.62 -19.68
N SER A 549 23.61 15.30 -18.57
CA SER A 549 22.77 16.36 -18.03
C SER A 549 22.51 17.50 -19.02
N LYS A 550 23.45 17.79 -19.93
CA LYS A 550 23.28 18.79 -21.00
C LYS A 550 22.33 18.33 -22.10
N LEU A 551 22.41 17.02 -22.47
CA LEU A 551 21.49 16.40 -23.40
C LEU A 551 20.08 16.30 -22.83
N PHE A 552 19.95 16.02 -21.53
CA PHE A 552 18.68 15.98 -20.82
C PHE A 552 17.97 17.34 -20.87
N GLN A 553 18.68 18.43 -20.52
CA GLN A 553 18.13 19.79 -20.57
C GLN A 553 17.74 20.22 -22.00
N ALA A 554 18.47 19.76 -23.02
CA ALA A 554 18.14 20.03 -24.42
C ALA A 554 16.90 19.26 -24.92
N GLN A 555 16.61 18.10 -24.34
CA GLN A 555 15.50 17.22 -24.74
C GLN A 555 14.22 17.50 -23.95
N ILE A 556 14.34 17.88 -22.67
CA ILE A 556 13.21 18.21 -21.80
C ILE A 556 13.01 19.72 -21.81
N LYS A 557 12.07 20.15 -22.65
CA LYS A 557 11.75 21.58 -22.85
C LYS A 557 11.02 22.21 -21.66
N ASP A 558 10.36 21.40 -20.84
CA ASP A 558 9.55 21.86 -19.71
C ASP A 558 9.96 21.08 -18.46
N PHE A 559 10.54 21.77 -17.48
CA PHE A 559 10.98 21.16 -16.21
C PHE A 559 9.85 20.46 -15.45
N ARG A 560 8.59 20.89 -15.67
CA ARG A 560 7.40 20.31 -15.03
C ARG A 560 7.16 18.84 -15.43
N SER A 561 7.82 18.37 -16.49
CA SER A 561 7.79 16.95 -16.89
C SER A 561 8.36 16.02 -15.82
N GLN A 562 9.26 16.53 -14.96
CA GLN A 562 9.88 15.79 -13.86
C GLN A 562 9.04 15.81 -12.58
N ILE A 563 8.06 16.73 -12.48
CA ILE A 563 7.27 16.96 -11.27
C ILE A 563 6.01 16.10 -11.29
N ASP A 564 5.80 15.37 -10.21
CA ASP A 564 4.60 14.55 -10.03
C ASP A 564 3.51 15.28 -9.23
N VAL A 565 3.91 16.02 -8.18
CA VAL A 565 2.98 16.73 -7.28
C VAL A 565 3.60 18.02 -6.77
N VAL A 566 2.76 19.04 -6.59
CA VAL A 566 3.09 20.23 -5.81
C VAL A 566 2.08 20.38 -4.68
N LEU A 567 2.58 20.46 -3.46
CA LEU A 567 1.79 20.70 -2.25
C LEU A 567 2.23 22.03 -1.62
N ILE A 568 1.27 22.82 -1.13
CA ILE A 568 1.56 24.09 -0.48
C ILE A 568 0.85 24.12 0.87
N ASP A 569 1.62 24.43 1.89
CA ASP A 569 1.15 24.82 3.21
C ASP A 569 1.26 26.34 3.33
N THR A 570 0.12 26.98 3.58
CA THR A 570 0.03 28.46 3.64
C THR A 570 0.28 29.03 5.03
N ASP A 571 0.48 28.15 6.03
CA ASP A 571 0.71 28.51 7.45
C ASP A 571 1.55 27.43 8.14
N TYR A 572 2.74 27.17 7.61
CA TYR A 572 3.61 26.09 8.07
C TYR A 572 4.24 26.37 9.43
N ASN A 573 4.01 25.49 10.39
CA ASN A 573 4.51 25.63 11.75
C ASN A 573 5.97 25.16 11.97
N GLY A 574 6.60 24.59 10.96
CA GLY A 574 7.97 24.05 11.04
C GLY A 574 8.06 22.55 11.36
N GLU A 575 6.96 21.88 11.68
CA GLU A 575 6.92 20.47 12.07
C GLU A 575 5.98 19.64 11.21
N VAL A 576 4.71 20.02 11.15
CA VAL A 576 3.65 19.26 10.46
C VAL A 576 3.22 20.01 9.21
N PHE A 577 3.28 19.35 8.06
CA PHE A 577 2.85 19.91 6.78
C PHE A 577 1.34 19.80 6.60
N ASN A 578 0.64 20.94 6.57
CA ASN A 578 -0.78 21.00 6.29
C ASN A 578 -1.03 21.21 4.79
N ILE A 579 -1.57 20.22 4.12
CA ILE A 579 -1.84 20.28 2.67
C ILE A 579 -3.04 21.20 2.42
N CYS A 580 -2.77 22.52 2.29
CA CYS A 580 -3.79 23.53 1.97
C CYS A 580 -4.10 23.54 0.47
N ILE A 581 -3.06 23.46 -0.36
CA ILE A 581 -3.17 23.40 -1.82
C ILE A 581 -2.45 22.14 -2.30
N SER A 582 -3.10 21.44 -3.19
CA SER A 582 -2.54 20.23 -3.81
C SER A 582 -2.80 20.28 -5.30
N ASP A 583 -1.73 20.30 -6.08
CA ASP A 583 -1.75 20.19 -7.53
C ASP A 583 -1.22 18.82 -7.94
N VAL A 584 -2.17 17.93 -8.25
CA VAL A 584 -1.94 16.55 -8.65
C VAL A 584 -2.52 16.35 -10.04
N PRO A 585 -1.70 16.32 -11.11
CA PRO A 585 -2.18 16.10 -12.45
C PRO A 585 -2.89 14.75 -12.61
N GLU A 586 -4.07 14.74 -13.20
CA GLU A 586 -4.89 13.53 -13.36
C GLU A 586 -4.42 12.63 -14.51
N LYS A 587 -3.96 13.22 -15.61
CA LYS A 587 -3.54 12.50 -16.81
C LYS A 587 -2.02 12.54 -16.98
N LYS A 588 -1.46 11.51 -17.60
CA LYS A 588 -0.02 11.44 -17.91
C LYS A 588 0.55 12.64 -18.67
N LYS A 589 -0.28 13.31 -19.46
CA LYS A 589 0.13 14.46 -20.30
C LYS A 589 0.00 15.80 -19.59
N ASP A 590 -0.72 15.83 -18.47
CA ASP A 590 -0.97 17.07 -17.76
C ASP A 590 0.25 17.40 -16.89
N PHE A 591 0.61 18.68 -16.87
CA PHE A 591 1.65 19.22 -16.01
C PHE A 591 1.04 19.85 -14.77
N VAL A 592 1.84 19.98 -13.71
CA VAL A 592 1.52 20.89 -12.60
C VAL A 592 1.45 22.32 -13.13
N LYS A 593 0.64 23.16 -12.51
CA LYS A 593 0.43 24.55 -12.97
C LYS A 593 1.71 25.36 -12.93
N GLY A 594 2.50 25.19 -11.88
CA GLY A 594 3.74 25.93 -11.65
C GLY A 594 3.55 27.33 -11.08
N GLU A 595 2.34 27.90 -11.15
CA GLU A 595 1.93 29.15 -10.52
C GLU A 595 0.69 28.93 -9.65
N TYR A 596 0.72 29.48 -8.42
CA TYR A 596 -0.35 29.31 -7.43
C TYR A 596 -0.59 30.63 -6.70
N GLU A 597 -1.85 31.09 -6.69
CA GLU A 597 -2.29 32.25 -5.92
C GLU A 597 -3.31 31.82 -4.87
N PHE A 598 -3.19 32.34 -3.66
CA PHE A 598 -4.05 31.99 -2.55
C PHE A 598 -4.16 33.13 -1.55
N ALA A 599 -5.20 33.11 -0.72
CA ALA A 599 -5.38 34.05 0.35
C ALA A 599 -4.47 33.68 1.54
N ILE A 600 -3.87 34.68 2.19
CA ILE A 600 -3.11 34.54 3.43
C ILE A 600 -3.75 35.41 4.51
N LYS A 601 -3.75 34.92 5.76
CA LYS A 601 -4.33 35.65 6.90
C LYS A 601 -3.40 36.74 7.44
N ASN A 602 -2.10 36.52 7.32
CA ASN A 602 -1.06 37.42 7.81
C ASN A 602 0.21 37.25 6.95
N LYS A 603 1.01 38.33 6.82
CA LYS A 603 2.28 38.32 6.07
C LYS A 603 3.41 37.58 6.79
N ASP A 604 3.31 37.46 8.11
CA ASP A 604 4.33 36.80 8.94
C ASP A 604 4.25 35.27 8.92
N LEU A 605 3.21 34.72 8.26
CA LEU A 605 3.04 33.28 8.12
C LEU A 605 4.12 32.67 7.24
N LYS A 606 4.67 31.54 7.65
CA LYS A 606 5.59 30.76 6.83
C LYS A 606 4.82 29.99 5.77
N ILE A 607 5.21 30.16 4.53
CA ILE A 607 4.69 29.36 3.42
C ILE A 607 5.69 28.27 3.13
N ALA A 608 5.23 27.02 3.09
CA ALA A 608 6.05 25.89 2.70
C ALA A 608 5.54 25.27 1.39
N VAL A 609 6.45 25.02 0.46
CA VAL A 609 6.18 24.39 -0.84
C VAL A 609 6.93 23.08 -0.89
N LYS A 610 6.19 21.98 -1.00
CA LYS A 610 6.73 20.63 -1.17
C LYS A 610 6.52 20.21 -2.63
N ILE A 611 7.62 19.95 -3.33
CA ILE A 611 7.63 19.47 -4.70
C ILE A 611 8.09 18.01 -4.67
N ILE A 612 7.30 17.14 -5.27
CA ILE A 612 7.59 15.70 -5.36
C ILE A 612 7.83 15.38 -6.82
N ASP A 613 8.96 14.76 -7.12
CA ASP A 613 9.29 14.35 -8.47
C ASP A 613 8.62 13.02 -8.88
N MET A 614 8.80 12.62 -10.13
CA MET A 614 8.22 11.39 -10.69
C MET A 614 8.75 10.11 -10.03
N LEU A 615 9.88 10.16 -9.30
CA LEU A 615 10.48 9.06 -8.55
C LEU A 615 10.12 9.10 -7.06
N GLY A 616 9.45 10.16 -6.60
CA GLY A 616 9.06 10.34 -5.21
C GLY A 616 10.10 11.07 -4.35
N GLU A 617 11.13 11.67 -4.94
CA GLU A 617 12.02 12.58 -4.22
C GLU A 617 11.28 13.87 -3.88
N GLU A 618 11.53 14.38 -2.69
CA GLU A 618 10.85 15.55 -2.16
C GLU A 618 11.82 16.72 -1.97
N VAL A 619 11.40 17.88 -2.43
CA VAL A 619 12.06 19.17 -2.13
C VAL A 619 11.08 20.01 -1.33
N LEU A 620 11.51 20.46 -0.15
CA LEU A 620 10.75 21.36 0.71
C LEU A 620 11.42 22.73 0.72
N ILE A 621 10.68 23.77 0.33
CA ILE A 621 11.10 25.17 0.33
C ILE A 621 10.21 25.91 1.29
N ILE A 622 10.78 26.70 2.18
CA ILE A 622 10.09 27.45 3.23
C ILE A 622 10.52 28.92 3.17
N GLU A 623 9.53 29.81 3.17
CA GLU A 623 9.76 31.28 3.23
C GLU A 623 8.76 31.98 4.15
#